data_fb3977593cb07199e1771d40cc762a3f
#
_entry.id   fb3977593cb07199e1771d40cc762a3f
#
_cell.length_a   1.000
_cell.length_b   1.000
_cell.length_c   1.000
_cell.angle_alpha   90.00
_cell.angle_beta   90.00
_cell.angle_gamma   90.00
#
_symmetry.space_group_name_H-M   'P 1'
#
loop_
_entity.id
_entity.type
_entity.pdbx_description
1 polymer ?
#
loop_
_entity_poly.entity_id
_entity_poly.type
_entity_poly.pdbx_seq_one_letter_code
_entity_poly.pdbx_strand_id
1 'polypeptide(L)'
;MIFGWQTLLNILPERLRGDVDTLARQSGQEIRLRLGGAPQIRTDSGSTFLADKITREDLSLCVNLASRYSPWNTAFETQGFIPLPGGHRLGLCGETAVKDGLISSFREIDAVCIRIARDIPQAGAEYNPKEPLLILGPPGYGKTTLLRCLARQAAQREPVCVLDQRWELFPRGFPRGKQMDVLSGCPKGAGMELLVRSMSPGWIALDEITGEADGNAIVNAAGCGVKLMATAHAGQARDLLRRP
;
A
#
# COMPACT_ATOMS: atom_id res chain seq x y z
N MET A 1 13.01 -5.34 4.79
CA MET A 1 13.44 -4.01 5.29
C MET A 1 12.21 -3.13 5.48
N ILE A 2 12.14 -2.33 6.53
CA ILE A 2 11.03 -1.41 6.81
C ILE A 2 11.54 0.02 6.59
N PHE A 3 11.08 0.68 5.53
CA PHE A 3 11.44 2.06 5.22
C PHE A 3 10.57 3.03 6.03
N GLY A 4 11.12 4.19 6.43
CA GLY A 4 10.38 5.17 7.22
C GLY A 4 10.09 4.75 8.66
N TRP A 5 10.80 3.76 9.20
CA TRP A 5 10.59 3.22 10.54
C TRP A 5 10.65 4.28 11.64
N GLN A 6 11.64 5.16 11.61
CA GLN A 6 11.74 6.23 12.59
C GLN A 6 10.55 7.20 12.53
N THR A 7 10.08 7.50 11.32
CA THR A 7 8.90 8.33 11.13
C THR A 7 7.64 7.65 11.71
N LEU A 8 7.52 6.33 11.52
CA LEU A 8 6.44 5.55 12.12
C LEU A 8 6.52 5.57 13.65
N LEU A 9 7.69 5.39 14.24
CA LEU A 9 7.85 5.48 15.70
C LEU A 9 7.48 6.86 16.23
N ASN A 10 7.84 7.92 15.50
CA ASN A 10 7.61 9.29 15.93
C ASN A 10 6.13 9.68 16.01
N ILE A 11 5.23 8.97 15.33
CA ILE A 11 3.79 9.22 15.46
C ILE A 11 3.17 8.52 16.69
N LEU A 12 3.90 7.62 17.34
CA LEU A 12 3.44 6.93 18.55
C LEU A 12 3.71 7.77 19.82
N PRO A 13 2.92 7.58 20.86
CA PRO A 13 3.24 8.08 22.20
C PRO A 13 4.66 7.65 22.64
N GLU A 14 5.41 8.56 23.22
CA GLU A 14 6.83 8.35 23.53
C GLU A 14 7.07 7.09 24.36
N ARG A 15 6.21 6.84 25.35
CA ARG A 15 6.29 5.66 26.22
C ARG A 15 6.20 4.32 25.50
N LEU A 16 5.55 4.27 24.34
CA LEU A 16 5.36 3.03 23.56
C LEU A 16 6.49 2.78 22.56
N ARG A 17 7.31 3.79 22.23
CA ARG A 17 8.29 3.71 21.13
C ARG A 17 9.34 2.65 21.36
N GLY A 18 9.85 2.52 22.60
CA GLY A 18 10.89 1.54 22.95
C GLY A 18 10.43 0.10 22.78
N ASP A 19 9.26 -0.23 23.29
CA ASP A 19 8.69 -1.57 23.20
C ASP A 19 8.32 -1.91 21.76
N VAL A 20 7.69 -0.95 21.05
CA VAL A 20 7.36 -1.12 19.63
C VAL A 20 8.62 -1.30 18.78
N ASP A 21 9.68 -0.54 19.04
CA ASP A 21 10.95 -0.67 18.33
C ASP A 21 11.56 -2.06 18.54
N THR A 22 11.58 -2.53 19.76
CA THR A 22 12.11 -3.85 20.11
C THR A 22 11.34 -4.99 19.47
N LEU A 23 9.99 -4.92 19.52
CA LEU A 23 9.13 -6.03 19.08
C LEU A 23 8.86 -6.04 17.57
N ALA A 24 8.77 -4.88 16.93
CA ALA A 24 8.25 -4.77 15.58
C ALA A 24 9.26 -4.35 14.50
N ARG A 25 10.45 -3.87 14.86
CA ARG A 25 11.43 -3.35 13.89
C ARG A 25 11.78 -4.33 12.76
N GLN A 26 11.83 -5.62 13.03
CA GLN A 26 12.25 -6.63 12.04
C GLN A 26 11.07 -7.33 11.38
N SER A 27 10.04 -7.67 12.16
CA SER A 27 8.95 -8.56 11.74
C SER A 27 7.56 -7.98 11.95
N GLY A 28 7.46 -6.69 12.32
CA GLY A 28 6.17 -6.03 12.55
C GLY A 28 5.31 -6.01 11.30
N GLN A 29 4.02 -6.32 11.49
CA GLN A 29 2.97 -6.29 10.47
C GLN A 29 1.95 -5.19 10.77
N GLU A 30 1.59 -5.05 12.05
CA GLU A 30 0.51 -4.16 12.48
C GLU A 30 0.74 -3.72 13.93
N ILE A 31 0.43 -2.45 14.22
CA ILE A 31 0.32 -1.91 15.57
C ILE A 31 -1.10 -1.39 15.72
N ARG A 32 -1.82 -1.87 16.73
CA ARG A 32 -3.21 -1.48 16.95
C ARG A 32 -3.41 -0.90 18.33
N LEU A 33 -3.93 0.33 18.37
CA LEU A 33 -4.23 1.07 19.57
C LEU A 33 -5.75 1.25 19.65
N ARG A 34 -6.35 0.84 20.77
CA ARG A 34 -7.80 0.97 21.05
C ARG A 34 -7.99 1.73 22.35
N LEU A 35 -8.92 2.65 22.38
CA LEU A 35 -9.24 3.43 23.58
C LEU A 35 -9.52 2.52 24.78
N GLY A 36 -8.85 2.77 25.90
CA GLY A 36 -8.95 1.98 27.14
C GLY A 36 -8.31 0.58 27.08
N GLY A 37 -7.88 0.13 25.92
CA GLY A 37 -7.26 -1.19 25.72
C GLY A 37 -5.75 -1.16 25.75
N ALA A 38 -5.14 -2.36 25.82
CA ALA A 38 -3.70 -2.55 25.68
C ALA A 38 -3.25 -2.38 24.22
N PRO A 39 -2.10 -1.71 23.96
CA PRO A 39 -1.49 -1.71 22.62
C PRO A 39 -1.21 -3.12 22.15
N GLN A 40 -1.63 -3.43 20.93
CA GLN A 40 -1.39 -4.73 20.29
C GLN A 40 -0.36 -4.57 19.19
N ILE A 41 0.68 -5.38 19.22
CA ILE A 41 1.72 -5.48 18.19
C ILE A 41 1.60 -6.85 17.55
N ARG A 42 1.36 -6.88 16.23
CA ARG A 42 1.34 -8.10 15.44
C ARG A 42 2.64 -8.23 14.65
N THR A 43 3.26 -9.40 14.76
CA THR A 43 4.48 -9.78 14.04
C THR A 43 4.27 -11.08 13.26
N ASP A 44 5.30 -11.56 12.58
CA ASP A 44 5.27 -12.86 11.90
C ASP A 44 5.09 -14.04 12.89
N SER A 45 5.51 -13.85 14.17
CA SER A 45 5.39 -14.86 15.24
C SER A 45 4.08 -14.81 16.02
N GLY A 46 3.22 -13.79 15.78
CA GLY A 46 1.95 -13.65 16.46
C GLY A 46 1.66 -12.26 16.99
N SER A 47 0.77 -12.16 17.97
CA SER A 47 0.36 -10.89 18.58
C SER A 47 0.83 -10.79 20.04
N THR A 48 1.43 -9.66 20.38
CA THR A 48 1.84 -9.29 21.75
C THR A 48 1.05 -8.08 22.20
N PHE A 49 0.64 -8.06 23.46
CA PHE A 49 -0.03 -6.93 24.10
C PHE A 49 0.91 -6.29 25.12
N LEU A 50 1.01 -4.95 25.11
CA LEU A 50 1.77 -4.21 26.10
C LEU A 50 0.93 -3.97 27.37
N ALA A 51 1.59 -3.62 28.47
CA ALA A 51 0.92 -3.41 29.75
C ALA A 51 0.14 -2.09 29.85
N ASP A 52 0.47 -1.11 29.01
CA ASP A 52 -0.14 0.22 29.01
C ASP A 52 -1.61 0.19 28.60
N LYS A 53 -2.33 1.26 28.96
CA LYS A 53 -3.66 1.54 28.42
C LYS A 53 -3.61 2.75 27.52
N ILE A 54 -4.29 2.66 26.37
CA ILE A 54 -4.40 3.75 25.41
C ILE A 54 -5.45 4.75 25.86
N THR A 55 -5.06 6.01 25.87
CA THR A 55 -5.96 7.14 26.18
C THR A 55 -6.46 7.82 24.91
N ARG A 56 -7.42 8.75 25.06
CA ARG A 56 -7.92 9.55 23.93
C ARG A 56 -6.84 10.50 23.40
N GLU A 57 -6.01 11.01 24.29
CA GLU A 57 -4.87 11.88 23.95
C GLU A 57 -3.83 11.14 23.11
N ASP A 58 -3.58 9.86 23.40
CA ASP A 58 -2.68 9.01 22.60
C ASP A 58 -3.17 8.86 21.16
N LEU A 59 -4.48 8.56 20.99
CA LEU A 59 -5.07 8.40 19.66
C LEU A 59 -5.03 9.73 18.90
N SER A 60 -5.39 10.83 19.56
CA SER A 60 -5.33 12.18 18.98
C SER A 60 -3.90 12.56 18.58
N LEU A 61 -2.91 12.24 19.42
CA LEU A 61 -1.49 12.46 19.11
C LEU A 61 -1.08 11.71 17.84
N CYS A 62 -1.42 10.42 17.75
CA CYS A 62 -1.09 9.60 16.57
C CYS A 62 -1.71 10.19 15.29
N VAL A 63 -2.98 10.57 15.31
CA VAL A 63 -3.68 11.13 14.16
C VAL A 63 -3.11 12.48 13.77
N ASN A 64 -2.89 13.39 14.73
CA ASN A 64 -2.34 14.72 14.49
C ASN A 64 -0.94 14.67 13.89
N LEU A 65 -0.07 13.78 14.40
CA LEU A 65 1.27 13.63 13.86
C LEU A 65 1.26 12.96 12.49
N ALA A 66 0.43 11.93 12.29
CA ALA A 66 0.25 11.28 10.99
C ALA A 66 -0.24 12.27 9.93
N SER A 67 -1.19 13.14 10.27
CA SER A 67 -1.75 14.14 9.38
C SER A 67 -0.73 15.17 8.87
N ARG A 68 0.31 15.47 9.66
CA ARG A 68 1.39 16.39 9.23
C ARG A 68 2.25 15.83 8.11
N TYR A 69 2.27 14.52 7.91
CA TYR A 69 3.00 13.86 6.83
C TYR A 69 2.21 13.71 5.54
N SER A 70 0.92 14.08 5.56
CA SER A 70 0.05 14.03 4.39
C SER A 70 -0.32 15.45 3.93
N PRO A 71 0.15 15.91 2.75
CA PRO A 71 -0.23 17.21 2.21
C PRO A 71 -1.70 17.29 1.75
N TRP A 72 -2.46 16.17 1.76
CA TRP A 72 -3.82 16.04 1.23
C TRP A 72 -4.80 15.55 2.30
N ASN A 73 -4.78 16.16 3.49
CA ASN A 73 -5.48 15.71 4.70
C ASN A 73 -6.97 15.39 4.52
N THR A 74 -7.73 16.21 3.82
CA THR A 74 -9.19 16.05 3.71
C THR A 74 -9.63 14.86 2.86
N ALA A 75 -8.85 14.46 1.86
CA ALA A 75 -9.20 13.33 0.99
C ALA A 75 -9.00 11.97 1.66
N PHE A 76 -8.13 11.87 2.68
CA PHE A 76 -7.81 10.59 3.33
C PHE A 76 -8.75 10.25 4.49
N GLU A 77 -9.35 11.24 5.15
CA GLU A 77 -10.35 11.02 6.19
C GLU A 77 -11.56 10.26 5.63
N THR A 78 -11.96 10.59 4.40
CA THR A 78 -13.07 9.89 3.72
C THR A 78 -12.69 8.46 3.28
N GLN A 79 -11.41 8.16 3.11
CA GLN A 79 -10.92 6.82 2.79
C GLN A 79 -10.69 5.93 4.02
N GLY A 80 -10.80 6.50 5.23
CA GLY A 80 -10.61 5.78 6.49
C GLY A 80 -9.17 5.45 6.86
N PHE A 81 -8.18 6.05 6.17
CA PHE A 81 -6.77 5.89 6.54
C PHE A 81 -5.92 7.12 6.14
N ILE A 82 -4.79 7.28 6.81
CA ILE A 82 -3.77 8.29 6.52
C ILE A 82 -2.51 7.57 6.02
N PRO A 83 -2.00 7.88 4.81
CA PRO A 83 -0.75 7.33 4.34
C PRO A 83 0.44 7.92 5.10
N LEU A 84 1.39 7.08 5.46
CA LEU A 84 2.61 7.45 6.15
C LEU A 84 3.85 7.21 5.28
N PRO A 85 4.95 7.95 5.50
CA PRO A 85 6.20 7.69 4.83
C PRO A 85 6.66 6.23 4.98
N GLY A 86 7.28 5.67 3.94
CA GLY A 86 7.68 4.27 3.92
C GLY A 86 6.55 3.30 3.54
N GLY A 87 5.40 3.82 3.07
CA GLY A 87 4.26 3.00 2.64
C GLY A 87 3.40 2.47 3.77
N HIS A 88 3.68 2.89 5.00
CA HIS A 88 2.81 2.57 6.13
C HIS A 88 1.46 3.28 6.00
N ARG A 89 0.46 2.80 6.72
CA ARG A 89 -0.88 3.39 6.77
C ARG A 89 -1.39 3.42 8.19
N LEU A 90 -1.95 4.54 8.59
CA LEU A 90 -2.72 4.67 9.82
C LEU A 90 -4.20 4.58 9.46
N GLY A 91 -4.83 3.43 9.67
CA GLY A 91 -6.28 3.24 9.58
C GLY A 91 -6.98 3.85 10.78
N LEU A 92 -8.16 4.43 10.54
CA LEU A 92 -8.99 5.10 11.54
C LEU A 92 -10.25 4.28 11.78
N CYS A 93 -10.70 4.21 13.04
CA CYS A 93 -11.96 3.60 13.41
C CYS A 93 -12.60 4.40 14.57
N GLY A 94 -13.91 4.60 14.48
CA GLY A 94 -14.67 5.36 15.47
C GLY A 94 -16.00 5.82 14.90
N GLU A 95 -16.59 6.86 15.49
CA GLU A 95 -17.85 7.43 15.04
C GLU A 95 -17.65 8.32 13.80
N THR A 96 -18.46 8.11 12.78
CA THR A 96 -18.36 8.85 11.52
C THR A 96 -19.54 9.82 11.33
N ALA A 97 -19.29 10.91 10.62
CA ALA A 97 -20.33 11.74 10.03
C ALA A 97 -20.57 11.27 8.58
N VAL A 98 -21.84 11.14 8.21
CA VAL A 98 -22.26 10.74 6.87
C VAL A 98 -22.96 11.90 6.18
N LYS A 99 -22.61 12.19 4.93
CA LYS A 99 -23.26 13.14 4.06
C LYS A 99 -23.51 12.50 2.70
N ASP A 100 -24.74 12.58 2.21
CA ASP A 100 -25.15 11.99 0.91
C ASP A 100 -24.82 10.49 0.77
N GLY A 101 -24.93 9.74 1.89
CA GLY A 101 -24.62 8.31 1.93
C GLY A 101 -23.14 7.95 1.97
N LEU A 102 -22.25 8.94 2.00
CA LEU A 102 -20.80 8.76 2.06
C LEU A 102 -20.24 9.27 3.39
N ILE A 103 -19.17 8.62 3.88
CA ILE A 103 -18.43 9.10 5.04
C ILE A 103 -17.79 10.44 4.68
N SER A 104 -18.12 11.48 5.44
CA SER A 104 -17.58 12.84 5.25
C SER A 104 -16.43 13.17 6.20
N SER A 105 -16.46 12.64 7.42
CA SER A 105 -15.39 12.82 8.42
C SER A 105 -15.55 11.84 9.58
N PHE A 106 -14.59 11.84 10.51
CA PHE A 106 -14.70 11.18 11.80
C PHE A 106 -15.09 12.22 12.86
N ARG A 107 -16.11 11.92 13.68
CA ARG A 107 -16.49 12.71 14.85
C ARG A 107 -15.64 12.36 16.05
N GLU A 108 -15.44 11.07 16.25
CA GLU A 108 -14.58 10.53 17.31
C GLU A 108 -13.75 9.37 16.76
N ILE A 109 -12.54 9.21 17.27
CA ILE A 109 -11.64 8.11 16.91
C ILE A 109 -11.42 7.27 18.16
N ASP A 110 -11.87 6.02 18.13
CA ASP A 110 -11.76 5.06 19.23
C ASP A 110 -10.64 4.05 19.02
N ALA A 111 -10.16 3.91 17.81
CA ALA A 111 -9.02 3.06 17.52
C ALA A 111 -8.25 3.53 16.28
N VAL A 112 -6.95 3.24 16.29
CA VAL A 112 -6.08 3.36 15.12
C VAL A 112 -5.35 2.04 14.88
N CYS A 113 -5.09 1.77 13.59
CA CYS A 113 -4.38 0.59 13.15
C CYS A 113 -3.25 1.00 12.20
N ILE A 114 -2.00 0.91 12.64
CA ILE A 114 -0.84 1.17 11.81
C ILE A 114 -0.46 -0.11 11.10
N ARG A 115 -0.68 -0.18 9.79
CA ARG A 115 -0.20 -1.27 8.95
C ARG A 115 1.22 -0.97 8.51
N ILE A 116 2.14 -1.89 8.81
CA ILE A 116 3.57 -1.72 8.54
C ILE A 116 3.87 -2.30 7.16
N ALA A 117 4.27 -1.44 6.23
CA ALA A 117 4.75 -1.89 4.93
C ALA A 117 6.19 -2.39 5.04
N ARG A 118 6.44 -3.53 4.40
CA ARG A 118 7.78 -4.13 4.31
C ARG A 118 8.17 -4.31 2.86
N ASP A 119 9.42 -4.06 2.56
CA ASP A 119 10.00 -4.38 1.26
C ASP A 119 10.86 -5.63 1.35
N ILE A 120 10.64 -6.56 0.43
CA ILE A 120 11.40 -7.80 0.28
C ILE A 120 11.99 -7.80 -1.14
N PRO A 121 13.17 -7.15 -1.33
CA PRO A 121 13.72 -6.92 -2.66
C PRO A 121 14.07 -8.18 -3.44
N GLN A 122 14.24 -9.30 -2.75
CA GLN A 122 14.66 -10.57 -3.34
C GLN A 122 13.50 -11.52 -3.68
N ALA A 123 12.25 -11.14 -3.39
CA ALA A 123 11.09 -11.96 -3.73
C ALA A 123 11.02 -12.17 -5.25
N GLY A 124 11.14 -13.41 -5.73
CA GLY A 124 11.10 -13.73 -7.15
C GLY A 124 12.37 -13.33 -7.92
N ALA A 125 13.53 -13.29 -7.27
CA ALA A 125 14.81 -12.94 -7.90
C ALA A 125 15.21 -13.92 -9.05
N GLU A 126 14.69 -15.12 -9.01
CA GLU A 126 14.87 -16.17 -10.05
C GLU A 126 14.08 -15.90 -11.33
N TYR A 127 13.04 -15.07 -11.26
CA TYR A 127 12.23 -14.73 -12.44
C TYR A 127 12.86 -13.58 -13.21
N ASN A 128 12.76 -13.66 -14.52
CA ASN A 128 13.22 -12.64 -15.44
C ASN A 128 12.11 -12.34 -16.46
N PRO A 129 11.23 -11.37 -16.21
CA PRO A 129 10.09 -11.10 -17.08
C PRO A 129 10.55 -10.65 -18.45
N LYS A 130 10.13 -11.36 -19.49
CA LYS A 130 10.36 -11.02 -20.90
C LYS A 130 9.06 -10.75 -21.63
N GLU A 131 7.99 -11.43 -21.21
CA GLU A 131 6.65 -11.38 -21.76
C GLU A 131 5.67 -10.79 -20.74
N PRO A 132 4.55 -10.20 -21.19
CA PRO A 132 3.48 -9.77 -20.32
C PRO A 132 3.06 -10.88 -19.35
N LEU A 133 2.78 -10.49 -18.11
CA LEU A 133 2.44 -11.47 -17.06
C LEU A 133 1.32 -10.98 -16.14
N LEU A 134 0.54 -11.94 -15.68
CA LEU A 134 -0.50 -11.73 -14.68
C LEU A 134 -0.26 -12.66 -13.47
N ILE A 135 -0.09 -12.05 -12.30
CA ILE A 135 0.16 -12.77 -11.04
C ILE A 135 -1.17 -12.98 -10.34
N LEU A 136 -1.54 -14.24 -10.14
CA LEU A 136 -2.80 -14.64 -9.50
C LEU A 136 -2.56 -15.20 -8.11
N GLY A 137 -3.52 -15.01 -7.23
CA GLY A 137 -3.53 -15.64 -5.90
C GLY A 137 -4.46 -14.94 -4.92
N PRO A 138 -4.75 -15.57 -3.77
CA PRO A 138 -5.55 -14.98 -2.70
C PRO A 138 -4.89 -13.73 -2.08
N PRO A 139 -5.65 -12.92 -1.31
CA PRO A 139 -5.08 -11.86 -0.51
C PRO A 139 -3.97 -12.36 0.43
N GLY A 140 -2.91 -11.57 0.63
CA GLY A 140 -1.81 -11.90 1.54
C GLY A 140 -0.75 -12.86 0.99
N TYR A 141 -0.89 -13.42 -0.21
CA TYR A 141 0.05 -14.38 -0.81
C TYR A 141 1.26 -13.73 -1.50
N GLY A 142 1.54 -12.47 -1.22
CA GLY A 142 2.77 -11.82 -1.68
C GLY A 142 2.77 -11.35 -3.13
N LYS A 143 1.62 -11.33 -3.82
CA LYS A 143 1.51 -10.89 -5.24
C LYS A 143 2.13 -9.51 -5.48
N THR A 144 1.76 -8.51 -4.68
CA THR A 144 2.31 -7.14 -4.76
C THR A 144 3.81 -7.11 -4.51
N THR A 145 4.31 -7.97 -3.60
CA THR A 145 5.75 -8.10 -3.31
C THR A 145 6.50 -8.69 -4.51
N LEU A 146 5.95 -9.72 -5.12
CA LEU A 146 6.51 -10.34 -6.33
C LEU A 146 6.49 -9.34 -7.50
N LEU A 147 5.33 -8.71 -7.77
CA LEU A 147 5.20 -7.70 -8.82
C LEU A 147 6.23 -6.59 -8.67
N ARG A 148 6.44 -6.08 -7.45
CA ARG A 148 7.44 -5.06 -7.14
C ARG A 148 8.86 -5.50 -7.51
N CYS A 149 9.21 -6.74 -7.18
CA CYS A 149 10.51 -7.31 -7.53
C CYS A 149 10.69 -7.42 -9.04
N LEU A 150 9.70 -7.97 -9.75
CA LEU A 150 9.73 -8.14 -11.20
C LEU A 150 9.79 -6.79 -11.95
N ALA A 151 9.04 -5.80 -11.46
CA ALA A 151 9.11 -4.44 -12.01
C ALA A 151 10.51 -3.83 -11.86
N ARG A 152 11.17 -4.03 -10.70
CA ARG A 152 12.57 -3.60 -10.50
C ARG A 152 13.55 -4.30 -11.43
N GLN A 153 13.36 -5.58 -11.67
CA GLN A 153 14.22 -6.36 -12.57
C GLN A 153 14.06 -5.89 -14.03
N ALA A 154 12.82 -5.70 -14.49
CA ALA A 154 12.55 -5.15 -15.81
C ALA A 154 13.18 -3.76 -15.97
N ALA A 155 13.06 -2.90 -14.95
CA ALA A 155 13.60 -1.54 -14.93
C ALA A 155 15.15 -1.44 -14.94
N GLN A 156 15.86 -2.56 -14.87
CA GLN A 156 17.30 -2.57 -15.13
C GLN A 156 17.63 -2.54 -16.64
N ARG A 157 16.66 -2.88 -17.48
CA ARG A 157 16.88 -3.08 -18.93
C ARG A 157 16.03 -2.14 -19.80
N GLU A 158 14.80 -1.89 -19.41
CA GLU A 158 13.81 -1.15 -20.20
C GLU A 158 13.09 -0.13 -19.31
N PRO A 159 12.54 0.96 -19.87
CA PRO A 159 11.68 1.88 -19.12
C PRO A 159 10.44 1.17 -18.56
N VAL A 160 10.22 1.27 -17.26
CA VAL A 160 9.06 0.74 -16.55
C VAL A 160 8.29 1.87 -15.92
N CYS A 161 7.03 2.01 -16.29
CA CYS A 161 6.10 2.85 -15.57
C CYS A 161 5.29 2.02 -14.58
N VAL A 162 5.20 2.48 -13.34
CA VAL A 162 4.38 1.86 -12.30
C VAL A 162 3.14 2.69 -12.09
N LEU A 163 1.96 2.07 -12.17
CA LEU A 163 0.69 2.69 -11.85
C LEU A 163 0.23 2.21 -10.47
N ASP A 164 0.45 3.04 -9.47
CA ASP A 164 0.23 2.72 -8.06
C ASP A 164 -0.94 3.53 -7.48
N GLN A 165 -2.16 3.11 -7.78
CA GLN A 165 -3.38 3.82 -7.38
C GLN A 165 -3.48 4.02 -5.86
N ARG A 166 -2.98 3.07 -5.08
CA ARG A 166 -3.17 3.01 -3.62
C ARG A 166 -1.90 3.28 -2.81
N TRP A 167 -0.80 3.70 -3.45
CA TRP A 167 0.52 3.87 -2.81
C TRP A 167 1.01 2.59 -2.11
N GLU A 168 0.71 1.41 -2.66
CA GLU A 168 1.08 0.11 -2.11
C GLU A 168 2.22 -0.56 -2.84
N LEU A 169 2.36 -0.27 -4.15
CA LEU A 169 3.36 -0.94 -4.98
C LEU A 169 4.74 -0.31 -4.81
N PHE A 170 4.87 1.00 -4.98
CA PHE A 170 6.11 1.75 -4.75
C PHE A 170 5.87 3.01 -3.90
N PRO A 171 5.56 2.84 -2.62
CA PRO A 171 5.41 3.97 -1.71
C PRO A 171 6.66 4.84 -1.67
N ARG A 172 6.51 6.10 -1.25
CA ARG A 172 7.67 7.00 -1.06
C ARG A 172 8.68 6.38 -0.09
N GLY A 173 9.96 6.35 -0.51
CA GLY A 173 11.06 5.76 0.26
C GLY A 173 11.41 4.33 -0.14
N PHE A 174 10.58 3.62 -0.91
CA PHE A 174 10.96 2.32 -1.44
C PHE A 174 11.96 2.49 -2.60
N PRO A 175 13.00 1.63 -2.66
CA PRO A 175 13.96 1.65 -3.77
C PRO A 175 13.25 1.38 -5.09
N ARG A 176 13.55 2.20 -6.09
CA ARG A 176 13.08 2.05 -7.45
C ARG A 176 14.12 1.34 -8.32
N GLY A 177 13.70 0.79 -9.45
CA GLY A 177 14.61 0.34 -10.50
C GLY A 177 15.29 1.53 -11.20
N LYS A 178 16.36 1.25 -11.95
CA LYS A 178 17.18 2.29 -12.62
C LYS A 178 16.36 3.12 -13.62
N GLN A 179 15.44 2.47 -14.35
CA GLN A 179 14.60 3.10 -15.36
C GLN A 179 13.12 2.96 -14.96
N MET A 180 12.77 3.47 -13.76
CA MET A 180 11.44 3.33 -13.19
C MET A 180 10.81 4.66 -12.83
N ASP A 181 9.65 4.92 -13.39
CA ASP A 181 8.78 6.03 -13.06
C ASP A 181 7.52 5.53 -12.35
N VAL A 182 7.04 6.27 -11.35
CA VAL A 182 5.89 5.88 -10.55
C VAL A 182 4.83 6.98 -10.58
N LEU A 183 3.65 6.64 -11.10
CA LEU A 183 2.45 7.46 -11.08
C LEU A 183 1.51 6.90 -10.01
N SER A 184 1.17 7.72 -9.03
CA SER A 184 0.37 7.28 -7.87
C SER A 184 -0.90 8.10 -7.69
N GLY A 185 -1.93 7.46 -7.09
CA GLY A 185 -3.13 8.14 -6.61
C GLY A 185 -4.13 8.53 -7.69
N CYS A 186 -4.06 7.96 -8.91
CA CYS A 186 -5.02 8.19 -9.97
C CYS A 186 -5.76 6.91 -10.37
N PRO A 187 -6.96 7.02 -10.97
CA PRO A 187 -7.67 5.87 -11.54
C PRO A 187 -6.81 5.19 -12.63
N LYS A 188 -6.86 3.85 -12.69
CA LYS A 188 -5.98 3.06 -13.57
C LYS A 188 -6.16 3.41 -15.05
N GLY A 189 -7.39 3.55 -15.53
CA GLY A 189 -7.64 3.88 -16.93
C GLY A 189 -6.98 5.20 -17.35
N ALA A 190 -7.24 6.28 -16.61
CA ALA A 190 -6.66 7.60 -16.87
C ALA A 190 -5.12 7.60 -16.69
N GLY A 191 -4.63 6.87 -15.68
CA GLY A 191 -3.19 6.75 -15.44
C GLY A 191 -2.48 6.00 -16.54
N MET A 192 -3.02 4.89 -17.06
CA MET A 192 -2.42 4.14 -18.18
C MET A 192 -2.37 4.99 -19.46
N GLU A 193 -3.47 5.67 -19.80
CA GLU A 193 -3.50 6.56 -20.96
C GLU A 193 -2.44 7.67 -20.86
N LEU A 194 -2.32 8.29 -19.69
CA LEU A 194 -1.31 9.31 -19.44
C LEU A 194 0.11 8.75 -19.64
N LEU A 195 0.42 7.60 -19.03
CA LEU A 195 1.74 6.97 -19.09
C LEU A 195 2.11 6.59 -20.52
N VAL A 196 1.22 5.92 -21.26
CA VAL A 196 1.45 5.55 -22.66
C VAL A 196 1.75 6.78 -23.51
N ARG A 197 0.98 7.84 -23.34
CA ARG A 197 1.06 9.06 -24.15
C ARG A 197 2.27 9.94 -23.84
N SER A 198 2.72 9.96 -22.57
CA SER A 198 3.73 10.93 -22.12
C SER A 198 5.09 10.33 -21.77
N MET A 199 5.16 9.02 -21.43
CA MET A 199 6.38 8.41 -20.88
C MET A 199 7.00 7.35 -21.77
N SER A 200 6.32 6.92 -22.84
CA SER A 200 6.78 5.88 -23.78
C SER A 200 7.34 4.62 -23.07
N PRO A 201 6.56 4.00 -22.17
CA PRO A 201 7.05 2.87 -21.37
C PRO A 201 7.26 1.61 -22.23
N GLY A 202 8.32 0.86 -21.95
CA GLY A 202 8.44 -0.54 -22.42
C GLY A 202 7.52 -1.47 -21.61
N TRP A 203 7.35 -1.15 -20.33
CA TRP A 203 6.47 -1.89 -19.41
C TRP A 203 5.57 -0.95 -18.59
N ILE A 204 4.34 -1.43 -18.31
CA ILE A 204 3.52 -0.87 -17.23
C ILE A 204 3.27 -1.96 -16.19
N ALA A 205 3.62 -1.66 -14.93
CA ALA A 205 3.31 -2.49 -13.77
C ALA A 205 2.12 -1.89 -13.00
N LEU A 206 1.09 -2.70 -12.73
CA LEU A 206 -0.10 -2.25 -12.00
C LEU A 206 -0.59 -3.30 -11.01
N ASP A 207 -0.99 -2.85 -9.82
CA ASP A 207 -1.52 -3.76 -8.81
C ASP A 207 -3.05 -3.88 -8.91
N GLU A 208 -3.54 -5.09 -8.63
CA GLU A 208 -4.94 -5.45 -8.44
C GLU A 208 -5.92 -5.01 -9.55
N ILE A 209 -5.95 -5.80 -10.64
CA ILE A 209 -7.02 -5.67 -11.66
C ILE A 209 -8.35 -6.07 -11.02
N THR A 210 -9.35 -5.16 -11.04
CA THR A 210 -10.60 -5.35 -10.30
C THR A 210 -11.85 -5.41 -11.17
N GLY A 211 -11.85 -4.91 -12.39
CA GLY A 211 -13.05 -4.85 -13.20
C GLY A 211 -12.80 -4.59 -14.68
N GLU A 212 -13.88 -4.51 -15.44
CA GLU A 212 -13.90 -4.35 -16.90
C GLU A 212 -13.16 -3.07 -17.35
N ALA A 213 -13.32 -1.96 -16.63
CA ALA A 213 -12.64 -0.71 -16.96
C ALA A 213 -11.11 -0.85 -16.91
N ASP A 214 -10.58 -1.62 -15.92
CA ASP A 214 -9.16 -1.92 -15.83
C ASP A 214 -8.73 -2.81 -17.02
N GLY A 215 -9.56 -3.81 -17.38
CA GLY A 215 -9.33 -4.70 -18.52
C GLY A 215 -9.24 -3.94 -19.84
N ASN A 216 -10.17 -3.05 -20.11
CA ASN A 216 -10.18 -2.22 -21.31
C ASN A 216 -8.94 -1.32 -21.43
N ALA A 217 -8.52 -0.73 -20.33
CA ALA A 217 -7.30 0.08 -20.30
C ALA A 217 -6.02 -0.75 -20.57
N ILE A 218 -5.98 -1.99 -20.05
CA ILE A 218 -4.91 -2.96 -20.33
C ILE A 218 -4.85 -3.31 -21.82
N VAL A 219 -5.98 -3.62 -22.44
CA VAL A 219 -6.06 -3.97 -23.87
C VAL A 219 -5.58 -2.80 -24.74
N ASN A 220 -5.99 -1.56 -24.40
CA ASN A 220 -5.57 -0.37 -25.12
C ASN A 220 -4.05 -0.14 -25.01
N ALA A 221 -3.46 -0.28 -23.83
CA ALA A 221 -2.03 -0.12 -23.62
C ALA A 221 -1.24 -1.23 -24.36
N ALA A 222 -1.70 -2.48 -24.31
CA ALA A 222 -1.12 -3.58 -25.04
C ALA A 222 -1.17 -3.36 -26.56
N GLY A 223 -2.28 -2.80 -27.08
CA GLY A 223 -2.43 -2.40 -28.49
C GLY A 223 -1.41 -1.35 -28.95
N CYS A 224 -0.86 -0.56 -28.02
CA CYS A 224 0.23 0.37 -28.27
C CYS A 224 1.64 -0.27 -28.18
N GLY A 225 1.73 -1.59 -28.02
CA GLY A 225 3.02 -2.33 -27.93
C GLY A 225 3.66 -2.32 -26.54
N VAL A 226 2.98 -1.84 -25.52
CA VAL A 226 3.46 -1.81 -24.13
C VAL A 226 3.29 -3.19 -23.50
N LYS A 227 4.34 -3.71 -22.87
CA LYS A 227 4.26 -4.93 -22.07
C LYS A 227 3.66 -4.64 -20.70
N LEU A 228 2.84 -5.55 -20.19
CA LEU A 228 2.10 -5.37 -18.96
C LEU A 228 2.48 -6.42 -17.93
N MET A 229 2.63 -6.00 -16.69
CA MET A 229 2.71 -6.88 -15.53
C MET A 229 1.71 -6.44 -14.47
N ALA A 230 0.83 -7.37 -14.05
CA ALA A 230 -0.28 -7.02 -13.18
C ALA A 230 -0.54 -8.11 -12.14
N THR A 231 -1.31 -7.75 -11.11
CA THR A 231 -1.86 -8.72 -10.16
C THR A 231 -3.38 -8.76 -10.24
N ALA A 232 -3.96 -9.92 -9.88
CA ALA A 232 -5.40 -10.04 -9.66
C ALA A 232 -5.70 -11.01 -8.52
N HIS A 233 -6.82 -10.77 -7.83
CA HIS A 233 -7.33 -11.71 -6.84
C HIS A 233 -8.12 -12.81 -7.55
N ALA A 234 -7.57 -14.01 -7.61
CA ALA A 234 -8.26 -15.20 -8.07
C ALA A 234 -7.69 -16.44 -7.38
N GLY A 235 -8.53 -17.41 -7.06
CA GLY A 235 -8.08 -18.70 -6.55
C GLY A 235 -7.46 -19.55 -7.67
N GLN A 236 -8.02 -19.45 -8.88
CA GLN A 236 -7.56 -20.14 -10.09
C GLN A 236 -7.75 -19.24 -11.33
N ALA A 237 -7.00 -19.52 -12.40
CA ALA A 237 -7.11 -18.76 -13.66
C ALA A 237 -8.53 -18.77 -14.24
N ARG A 238 -9.29 -19.85 -14.05
CA ARG A 238 -10.72 -19.96 -14.48
C ARG A 238 -11.62 -18.92 -13.82
N ASP A 239 -11.29 -18.45 -12.61
CA ASP A 239 -12.10 -17.46 -11.89
C ASP A 239 -12.10 -16.11 -12.59
N LEU A 240 -11.05 -15.80 -13.36
CA LEU A 240 -10.99 -14.58 -14.16
C LEU A 240 -11.95 -14.60 -15.34
N LEU A 241 -12.20 -15.79 -15.93
CA LEU A 241 -13.13 -15.95 -17.05
C LEU A 241 -14.61 -15.79 -16.64
N ARG A 242 -14.90 -15.78 -15.33
CA ARG A 242 -16.24 -15.64 -14.75
C ARG A 242 -16.53 -14.24 -14.22
N ARG A 243 -15.56 -13.35 -14.27
CA ARG A 243 -15.76 -11.95 -13.89
C ARG A 243 -16.32 -11.18 -15.07
N PRO A 244 -17.39 -10.38 -14.85
CA PRO A 244 -17.93 -9.51 -15.88
C PRO A 244 -16.91 -8.43 -16.28
#